data_0963817e515729ed362362a37acdac5c
#
_entry.id   0963817e515729ed362362a37acdac5c
#
_cell.length_a   1.000
_cell.length_b   1.000
_cell.length_c   1.000
_cell.angle_alpha   90.00
_cell.angle_beta   90.00
_cell.angle_gamma   90.00
#
_symmetry.space_group_name_H-M   'P 1'
#
loop_
_entity.id
_entity.type
_entity.pdbx_description
1 polymer ?
#
loop_
_entity_poly.entity_id
_entity_poly.type
_entity_poly.pdbx_seq_one_letter_code
_entity_poly.pdbx_strand_id
1 'polypeptide(L)'
;ADEEFKLDYITGAGGISIPEVAILEAKKEVAKFGEVTTRMNGFVRTLINDQDKKTRNKMFNKIMKYEEITDRVEVEVANYLDQVSRQEITPEVSAQIRSMLSITNDLERIGDIYYQISKTIERKDDKKIYFLPEKEKT
;
A
#
# COMPACT_ATOMS: atom_id res chain seq x y z
N ALA A 1 4.06 -8.93 16.63
CA ALA A 1 2.73 -8.38 16.67
C ALA A 1 2.30 -7.91 15.29
N ASP A 2 1.09 -8.19 14.95
CA ASP A 2 0.55 -7.76 13.67
C ASP A 2 0.35 -6.25 13.67
N GLU A 3 0.91 -5.61 12.67
CA GLU A 3 0.68 -4.20 12.48
C GLU A 3 -0.72 -4.02 11.90
N GLU A 4 -1.55 -3.28 12.61
CA GLU A 4 -2.85 -2.88 12.10
C GLU A 4 -2.72 -1.49 11.53
N PHE A 5 -3.07 -1.34 10.26
CA PHE A 5 -3.18 -0.02 9.67
C PHE A 5 -4.57 0.51 9.90
N LYS A 6 -4.65 1.70 10.49
CA LYS A 6 -5.92 2.41 10.67
C LYS A 6 -5.78 3.80 10.11
N LEU A 7 -6.86 4.30 9.53
CA LEU A 7 -6.93 5.71 9.16
C LEU A 7 -7.06 6.53 10.44
N ASP A 8 -6.04 7.32 10.76
CA ASP A 8 -6.01 8.11 11.98
C ASP A 8 -6.62 9.49 11.79
N TYR A 9 -6.58 10.02 10.59
CA TYR A 9 -6.94 11.40 10.30
C TYR A 9 -8.27 11.52 9.56
N ILE A 10 -8.65 10.47 8.86
CA ILE A 10 -9.91 10.39 8.13
C ILE A 10 -10.79 9.38 8.83
N THR A 11 -11.94 9.81 9.31
CA THR A 11 -12.91 8.92 9.91
C THR A 11 -14.20 8.95 9.09
N GLY A 12 -14.73 7.78 8.80
CA GLY A 12 -15.99 7.68 8.06
C GLY A 12 -17.22 7.91 8.91
N ALA A 13 -17.06 8.00 10.25
CA ALA A 13 -18.17 8.03 11.18
C ALA A 13 -18.63 9.45 11.58
N GLY A 14 -17.82 10.46 11.31
CA GLY A 14 -18.15 11.84 11.63
C GLY A 14 -18.53 12.62 10.40
N GLY A 15 -19.05 13.83 10.60
CA GLY A 15 -19.28 14.77 9.53
C GLY A 15 -17.96 15.17 8.87
N ILE A 16 -18.03 15.53 7.62
CA ILE A 16 -16.86 16.00 6.89
C ILE A 16 -16.50 17.39 7.39
N SER A 17 -15.22 17.60 7.70
CA SER A 17 -14.67 18.88 8.11
C SER A 17 -14.80 19.92 6.98
N ILE A 18 -14.61 21.19 7.32
CA ILE A 18 -14.48 22.22 6.28
C ILE A 18 -13.37 21.83 5.32
N PRO A 19 -13.49 22.19 4.03
CA PRO A 19 -12.56 21.68 3.00
C PRO A 19 -11.09 21.89 3.31
N GLU A 20 -10.71 23.05 3.85
CA GLU A 20 -9.32 23.37 4.16
C GLU A 20 -8.74 22.45 5.25
N VAL A 21 -9.54 22.11 6.26
CA VAL A 21 -9.13 21.18 7.33
C VAL A 21 -9.10 19.76 6.79
N ALA A 22 -10.11 19.38 6.00
CA ALA A 22 -10.17 18.05 5.39
C ALA A 22 -8.96 17.76 4.51
N ILE A 23 -8.48 18.76 3.78
CA ILE A 23 -7.26 18.65 2.96
C ILE A 23 -6.03 18.36 3.82
N LEU A 24 -5.90 19.05 4.96
CA LEU A 24 -4.77 18.80 5.87
C LEU A 24 -4.82 17.38 6.42
N GLU A 25 -6.00 16.91 6.79
CA GLU A 25 -6.17 15.54 7.28
C GLU A 25 -5.85 14.50 6.20
N ALA A 26 -6.32 14.74 4.98
CA ALA A 26 -6.04 13.86 3.85
C ALA A 26 -4.55 13.79 3.54
N LYS A 27 -3.84 14.93 3.60
CA LYS A 27 -2.38 14.95 3.40
C LYS A 27 -1.65 14.05 4.38
N LYS A 28 -2.07 14.06 5.64
CA LYS A 28 -1.47 13.20 6.67
C LYS A 28 -1.71 11.73 6.38
N GLU A 29 -2.91 11.37 5.92
CA GLU A 29 -3.20 9.98 5.53
C GLU A 29 -2.40 9.55 4.33
N VAL A 30 -2.25 10.41 3.33
CA VAL A 30 -1.43 10.11 2.14
C VAL A 30 0.04 9.93 2.52
N ALA A 31 0.56 10.73 3.46
CA ALA A 31 1.92 10.58 3.95
C ALA A 31 2.12 9.22 4.63
N LYS A 32 1.15 8.79 5.45
CA LYS A 32 1.19 7.45 6.07
C LYS A 32 1.14 6.36 5.03
N PHE A 33 0.35 6.53 3.99
CA PHE A 33 0.27 5.59 2.88
C PHE A 33 1.65 5.44 2.20
N GLY A 34 2.35 6.56 2.02
CA GLY A 34 3.72 6.54 1.50
C GLY A 34 4.67 5.71 2.38
N GLU A 35 4.55 5.82 3.70
CA GLU A 35 5.35 5.01 4.63
C GLU A 35 5.04 3.52 4.52
N VAL A 36 3.77 3.17 4.40
CA VAL A 36 3.33 1.78 4.21
C VAL A 36 3.94 1.19 2.94
N THR A 37 3.89 1.95 1.85
CA THR A 37 4.48 1.54 0.57
C THR A 37 6.00 1.36 0.68
N THR A 38 6.66 2.25 1.42
CA THR A 38 8.11 2.14 1.66
C THR A 38 8.46 0.87 2.43
N ARG A 39 7.63 0.46 3.38
CA ARG A 39 7.84 -0.81 4.09
C ARG A 39 7.76 -2.01 3.17
N MET A 40 6.86 -1.98 2.19
CA MET A 40 6.76 -3.06 1.20
C MET A 40 8.08 -3.22 0.42
N ASN A 41 8.73 -2.11 0.07
CA ASN A 41 10.04 -2.15 -0.54
C ASN A 41 11.04 -2.92 0.34
N GLY A 42 11.05 -2.65 1.63
CA GLY A 42 11.91 -3.36 2.59
C GLY A 42 11.65 -4.86 2.61
N PHE A 43 10.39 -5.27 2.59
CA PHE A 43 10.03 -6.68 2.57
C PHE A 43 10.52 -7.38 1.30
N VAL A 44 10.36 -6.73 0.14
CA VAL A 44 10.83 -7.28 -1.14
C VAL A 44 12.34 -7.40 -1.14
N ARG A 45 13.06 -6.40 -0.63
CA ARG A 45 14.52 -6.46 -0.52
C ARG A 45 14.97 -7.61 0.36
N THR A 46 14.28 -7.87 1.45
CA THR A 46 14.55 -9.03 2.30
C THR A 46 14.35 -10.33 1.53
N LEU A 47 13.28 -10.43 0.74
CA LEU A 47 13.05 -11.60 -0.11
C LEU A 47 14.19 -11.86 -1.08
N ILE A 48 14.75 -10.80 -1.64
CA ILE A 48 15.84 -10.93 -2.61
C ILE A 48 17.13 -11.37 -1.94
N ASN A 49 17.40 -10.88 -0.73
CA ASN A 49 18.69 -11.05 -0.07
C ASN A 49 18.75 -12.20 0.92
N ASP A 50 17.62 -12.62 1.49
CA ASP A 50 17.58 -13.65 2.52
C ASP A 50 17.00 -14.93 1.94
N GLN A 51 17.73 -16.04 2.10
CA GLN A 51 17.31 -17.34 1.59
C GLN A 51 16.66 -18.21 2.66
N ASP A 52 16.58 -17.75 3.89
CA ASP A 52 15.93 -18.50 4.96
C ASP A 52 14.44 -18.66 4.66
N LYS A 53 13.99 -19.89 4.61
CA LYS A 53 12.62 -20.21 4.22
C LYS A 53 11.59 -19.58 5.15
N LYS A 54 11.83 -19.60 6.44
CA LYS A 54 10.93 -19.05 7.44
C LYS A 54 10.80 -17.53 7.29
N THR A 55 11.91 -16.84 7.09
CA THR A 55 11.96 -15.41 6.86
C THR A 55 11.22 -15.06 5.57
N ARG A 56 11.46 -15.80 4.50
CA ARG A 56 10.81 -15.56 3.20
C ARG A 56 9.29 -15.71 3.29
N ASN A 57 8.82 -16.78 3.93
CA ASN A 57 7.39 -16.99 4.11
C ASN A 57 6.74 -15.87 4.91
N LYS A 58 7.43 -15.37 5.93
CA LYS A 58 6.97 -14.22 6.71
C LYS A 58 6.85 -12.97 5.84
N MET A 59 7.81 -12.73 4.96
CA MET A 59 7.79 -11.58 4.07
C MET A 59 6.66 -11.69 3.03
N PHE A 60 6.44 -12.86 2.45
CA PHE A 60 5.33 -13.08 1.53
C PHE A 60 3.98 -12.75 2.19
N ASN A 61 3.79 -13.22 3.41
CA ASN A 61 2.56 -12.97 4.15
C ASN A 61 2.38 -11.48 4.47
N LYS A 62 3.45 -10.79 4.84
CA LYS A 62 3.40 -9.35 5.11
C LYS A 62 3.07 -8.57 3.85
N ILE A 63 3.67 -8.91 2.73
CA ILE A 63 3.41 -8.21 1.46
C ILE A 63 1.95 -8.40 1.04
N MET A 64 1.43 -9.61 1.19
CA MET A 64 0.02 -9.88 0.87
C MET A 64 -0.91 -9.05 1.75
N LYS A 65 -0.62 -8.97 3.04
CA LYS A 65 -1.41 -8.15 3.97
C LYS A 65 -1.33 -6.67 3.62
N TYR A 66 -0.15 -6.19 3.27
CA TYR A 66 0.05 -4.78 2.93
C TYR A 66 -0.63 -4.43 1.60
N GLU A 67 -0.69 -5.37 0.66
CA GLU A 67 -1.45 -5.17 -0.58
C GLU A 67 -2.94 -4.93 -0.28
N GLU A 68 -3.51 -5.70 0.62
CA GLU A 68 -4.90 -5.49 1.04
C GLU A 68 -5.08 -4.12 1.72
N ILE A 69 -4.10 -3.72 2.53
CA ILE A 69 -4.13 -2.42 3.21
C ILE A 69 -4.07 -1.28 2.19
N THR A 70 -3.16 -1.36 1.23
CA THR A 70 -2.99 -0.30 0.23
C THR A 70 -4.21 -0.16 -0.66
N ASP A 71 -4.82 -1.27 -1.06
CA ASP A 71 -6.07 -1.24 -1.83
C ASP A 71 -7.18 -0.53 -1.05
N ARG A 72 -7.34 -0.88 0.23
CA ARG A 72 -8.38 -0.29 1.06
C ARG A 72 -8.14 1.20 1.31
N VAL A 73 -6.91 1.58 1.59
CA VAL A 73 -6.55 2.98 1.85
C VAL A 73 -6.81 3.84 0.62
N GLU A 74 -6.45 3.35 -0.56
CA GLU A 74 -6.72 4.06 -1.80
C GLU A 74 -8.21 4.38 -1.95
N VAL A 75 -9.06 3.38 -1.75
CA VAL A 75 -10.51 3.55 -1.89
C VAL A 75 -11.04 4.54 -0.86
N GLU A 76 -10.61 4.40 0.40
CA GLU A 76 -11.11 5.26 1.48
C GLU A 76 -10.67 6.71 1.31
N VAL A 77 -9.43 6.94 0.91
CA VAL A 77 -8.92 8.30 0.65
C VAL A 77 -9.66 8.91 -0.54
N ALA A 78 -9.84 8.15 -1.61
CA ALA A 78 -10.55 8.62 -2.80
C ALA A 78 -12.00 9.01 -2.45
N ASN A 79 -12.68 8.18 -1.67
CA ASN A 79 -14.06 8.46 -1.26
C ASN A 79 -14.15 9.72 -0.39
N TYR A 80 -13.20 9.88 0.53
CA TYR A 80 -13.15 11.05 1.39
C TYR A 80 -12.95 12.33 0.57
N LEU A 81 -11.98 12.32 -0.34
CA LEU A 81 -11.69 13.47 -1.19
C LEU A 81 -12.84 13.77 -2.14
N ASP A 82 -13.55 12.74 -2.63
CA ASP A 82 -14.73 12.92 -3.43
C ASP A 82 -15.83 13.65 -2.65
N GLN A 83 -16.05 13.27 -1.41
CA GLN A 83 -17.03 13.95 -0.54
C GLN A 83 -16.64 15.40 -0.29
N VAL A 84 -15.36 15.67 -0.06
CA VAL A 84 -14.87 17.05 0.11
C VAL A 84 -15.13 17.86 -1.16
N SER A 85 -14.91 17.27 -2.32
CA SER A 85 -15.09 17.96 -3.61
C SER A 85 -16.55 18.34 -3.91
N ARG A 86 -17.50 17.71 -3.23
CA ARG A 86 -18.93 18.03 -3.40
C ARG A 86 -19.37 19.26 -2.63
N GLN A 87 -18.52 19.78 -1.75
CA GLN A 87 -18.78 21.03 -1.05
C GLN A 87 -18.35 22.21 -1.92
N GLU A 88 -18.68 23.44 -1.48
CA GLU A 88 -18.12 24.63 -2.13
C GLU A 88 -16.63 24.68 -1.81
N ILE A 89 -15.81 24.57 -2.84
CA ILE A 89 -14.36 24.55 -2.69
C ILE A 89 -13.73 25.61 -3.61
N THR A 90 -12.57 26.10 -3.15
CA THR A 90 -11.79 27.04 -3.95
C THR A 90 -11.04 26.31 -5.07
N PRO A 91 -10.58 27.03 -6.10
CA PRO A 91 -9.71 26.41 -7.12
C PRO A 91 -8.46 25.78 -6.54
N GLU A 92 -7.89 26.38 -5.46
CA GLU A 92 -6.70 25.85 -4.79
C GLU A 92 -6.98 24.51 -4.12
N VAL A 93 -8.10 24.40 -3.40
CA VAL A 93 -8.50 23.14 -2.78
C VAL A 93 -8.78 22.08 -3.85
N SER A 94 -9.45 22.45 -4.93
CA SER A 94 -9.70 21.54 -6.05
C SER A 94 -8.39 20.99 -6.63
N ALA A 95 -7.39 21.85 -6.83
CA ALA A 95 -6.09 21.44 -7.33
C ALA A 95 -5.38 20.51 -6.36
N GLN A 96 -5.47 20.77 -5.05
CA GLN A 96 -4.89 19.92 -4.03
C GLN A 96 -5.56 18.54 -3.99
N ILE A 97 -6.86 18.48 -4.14
CA ILE A 97 -7.59 17.20 -4.22
C ILE A 97 -7.08 16.38 -5.41
N ARG A 98 -6.97 16.98 -6.59
CA ARG A 98 -6.46 16.28 -7.77
C ARG A 98 -5.04 15.75 -7.55
N SER A 99 -4.16 16.57 -6.95
CA SER A 99 -2.81 16.16 -6.66
C SER A 99 -2.76 14.98 -5.71
N MET A 100 -3.57 15.01 -4.65
CA MET A 100 -3.61 13.91 -3.68
C MET A 100 -4.17 12.63 -4.28
N LEU A 101 -5.19 12.72 -5.12
CA LEU A 101 -5.73 11.55 -5.82
C LEU A 101 -4.67 10.93 -6.73
N SER A 102 -3.90 11.76 -7.42
CA SER A 102 -2.81 11.31 -8.28
C SER A 102 -1.72 10.61 -7.49
N ILE A 103 -1.29 11.20 -6.37
CA ILE A 103 -0.26 10.60 -5.50
C ILE A 103 -0.76 9.28 -4.93
N THR A 104 -1.99 9.23 -4.44
CA THR A 104 -2.58 8.03 -3.87
C THR A 104 -2.63 6.90 -4.91
N ASN A 105 -3.02 7.23 -6.13
CA ASN A 105 -3.04 6.27 -7.23
C ASN A 105 -1.63 5.76 -7.55
N ASP A 106 -0.63 6.65 -7.55
CA ASP A 106 0.76 6.26 -7.81
C ASP A 106 1.30 5.35 -6.71
N LEU A 107 0.98 5.65 -5.44
CA LEU A 107 1.41 4.82 -4.31
C LEU A 107 0.78 3.43 -4.38
N GLU A 108 -0.48 3.34 -4.74
CA GLU A 108 -1.16 2.05 -4.93
C GLU A 108 -0.48 1.24 -6.04
N ARG A 109 -0.14 1.90 -7.15
CA ARG A 109 0.59 1.24 -8.25
C ARG A 109 1.93 0.71 -7.81
N ILE A 110 2.67 1.48 -7.03
CA ILE A 110 3.98 1.06 -6.51
C ILE A 110 3.80 -0.16 -5.60
N GLY A 111 2.80 -0.13 -4.72
CA GLY A 111 2.47 -1.26 -3.86
C GLY A 111 2.13 -2.51 -4.67
N ASP A 112 1.35 -2.35 -5.73
CA ASP A 112 0.99 -3.46 -6.62
C ASP A 112 2.23 -4.04 -7.32
N ILE A 113 3.18 -3.19 -7.73
CA ILE A 113 4.43 -3.64 -8.33
C ILE A 113 5.21 -4.50 -7.33
N TYR A 114 5.34 -4.07 -6.09
CA TYR A 114 6.02 -4.87 -5.06
C TYR A 114 5.31 -6.20 -4.83
N TYR A 115 3.99 -6.17 -4.80
CA TYR A 115 3.19 -7.39 -4.67
C TYR A 115 3.46 -8.35 -5.85
N GLN A 116 3.46 -7.84 -7.07
CA GLN A 116 3.72 -8.66 -8.26
C GLN A 116 5.14 -9.24 -8.26
N ILE A 117 6.14 -8.45 -7.83
CA ILE A 117 7.50 -8.94 -7.68
C ILE A 117 7.54 -10.09 -6.67
N SER A 118 6.89 -9.93 -5.52
CA SER A 118 6.85 -10.98 -4.50
C SER A 118 6.19 -12.25 -5.03
N LYS A 119 5.13 -12.13 -5.80
CA LYS A 119 4.45 -13.28 -6.42
C LYS A 119 5.34 -13.99 -7.42
N THR A 120 6.13 -13.25 -8.18
CA THR A 120 7.10 -13.82 -9.11
C THR A 120 8.19 -14.59 -8.36
N ILE A 121 8.69 -14.03 -7.27
CA ILE A 121 9.68 -14.69 -6.43
C ILE A 121 9.11 -15.96 -5.81
N GLU A 122 7.90 -15.90 -5.29
CA GLU A 122 7.20 -17.04 -4.70
C GLU A 122 7.07 -18.18 -5.71
N ARG A 123 6.66 -17.88 -6.93
CA ARG A 123 6.54 -18.88 -8.00
C ARG A 123 7.88 -19.51 -8.33
N LYS A 124 8.95 -18.73 -8.34
CA LYS A 124 10.31 -19.26 -8.57
C LYS A 124 10.74 -20.17 -7.44
N ASP A 125 10.44 -19.81 -6.21
CA ASP A 125 10.77 -20.65 -5.05
C ASP A 125 10.03 -21.98 -5.13
N ASP A 126 8.76 -21.97 -5.48
CA ASP A 126 7.96 -23.18 -5.64
C ASP A 126 8.51 -24.06 -6.75
N LYS A 127 8.91 -23.48 -7.87
CA LYS A 127 9.55 -24.22 -8.96
C LYS A 127 10.88 -24.83 -8.55
N LYS A 128 11.69 -24.12 -7.75
CA LYS A 128 12.95 -24.65 -7.24
C LYS A 128 12.72 -25.86 -6.36
N ILE A 129 11.73 -25.81 -5.49
CA ILE A 129 11.36 -26.95 -4.67
C ILE A 129 10.99 -28.15 -5.55
N TYR A 130 10.30 -27.90 -6.65
CA TYR A 130 9.87 -28.91 -7.60
C TYR A 130 11.01 -29.54 -8.37
N PHE A 131 12.00 -28.75 -8.79
CA PHE A 131 13.09 -29.20 -9.65
C PHE A 131 14.38 -29.54 -8.93
N LEU A 132 14.52 -29.21 -7.65
CA LEU A 132 15.72 -29.48 -6.86
C LEU A 132 16.15 -30.95 -6.92
N PRO A 133 15.23 -31.94 -6.77
CA PRO A 133 15.63 -33.35 -6.84
C PRO A 133 16.26 -33.74 -8.19
N GLU A 134 15.79 -33.15 -9.28
CA GLU A 134 16.34 -33.43 -10.60
C GLU A 134 17.72 -32.80 -10.77
N LYS A 135 17.93 -31.60 -10.25
CA LYS A 135 19.23 -30.93 -10.28
C LYS A 135 20.26 -31.67 -9.44
N GLU A 136 19.84 -32.21 -8.32
CA GLU A 136 20.73 -32.99 -7.46
C GLU A 136 21.10 -34.35 -8.06
N LYS A 137 20.26 -34.90 -8.91
CA LYS A 137 20.52 -36.15 -9.59
C LYS A 137 21.53 -36.04 -10.73
N THR A 138 21.76 -34.85 -11.19
CA THR A 138 22.74 -34.60 -12.25
C THR A 138 24.05 -34.16 -11.65
#